data_486cab2526eb6a71a7fb9f861033ce93
#
_entry.id   486cab2526eb6a71a7fb9f861033ce93
#
_cell.length_a   1.000
_cell.length_b   1.000
_cell.length_c   1.000
_cell.angle_alpha   90.00
_cell.angle_beta   90.00
_cell.angle_gamma   90.00
#
_symmetry.space_group_name_H-M   'P 1'
#
loop_
_entity.id
_entity.type
_entity.pdbx_description
1 polymer ?
#
loop_
_entity_poly.entity_id
_entity_poly.type
_entity_poly.pdbx_seq_one_letter_code
_entity_poly.pdbx_strand_id
1 'polypeptide(L)'
;MILAKSPKSAWRTIEGEAVILSMDTKVLRGLNPVGSRIWELIDGQRAVEEITGIIVQEFDVAPGQAAKDVEAFIRDLLDRGLVTQVP
;
A
#
# COMPACT_ATOMS: atom_id res chain seq x y z
N MET A 1 -1.86 -9.80 -9.31
CA MET A 1 -0.58 -9.18 -8.93
C MET A 1 -0.40 -9.30 -7.44
N ILE A 2 0.74 -9.78 -7.03
CA ILE A 2 1.11 -9.89 -5.61
C ILE A 2 2.32 -9.00 -5.38
N LEU A 3 2.28 -8.21 -4.30
CA LEU A 3 3.34 -7.27 -3.98
C LEU A 3 3.95 -7.55 -2.63
N ALA A 4 5.22 -7.21 -2.49
CA ALA A 4 5.92 -7.25 -1.21
C ALA A 4 6.54 -5.88 -0.94
N LYS A 5 6.69 -5.54 0.34
CA LYS A 5 7.37 -4.31 0.72
C LYS A 5 8.84 -4.40 0.34
N SER A 6 9.38 -3.34 -0.24
CA SER A 6 10.80 -3.29 -0.61
C SER A 6 11.67 -3.35 0.66
N PRO A 7 12.78 -4.12 0.65
CA PRO A 7 13.71 -4.12 1.78
C PRO A 7 14.39 -2.76 1.98
N LYS A 8 14.28 -1.86 0.99
CA LYS A 8 14.80 -0.48 1.10
C LYS A 8 13.78 0.49 1.63
N SER A 9 12.60 0.03 2.07
CA SER A 9 11.63 0.83 2.77
C SER A 9 11.69 0.53 4.26
N ALA A 10 11.66 1.59 5.07
CA ALA A 10 11.46 1.47 6.51
C ALA A 10 10.13 2.14 6.82
N TRP A 11 9.37 1.61 7.77
CA TRP A 11 8.06 2.16 8.05
C TRP A 11 7.64 1.90 9.48
N ARG A 12 6.72 2.71 9.95
CA ARG A 12 6.10 2.53 11.26
C ARG A 12 4.71 3.15 11.23
N THR A 13 3.87 2.71 12.15
CA THR A 13 2.52 3.27 12.30
C THR A 13 2.52 4.24 13.47
N ILE A 14 1.99 5.44 13.25
CA ILE A 14 1.84 6.47 14.26
C ILE A 14 0.37 6.85 14.30
N GLU A 15 -0.30 6.56 15.41
CA GLU A 15 -1.72 6.85 15.61
C GLU A 15 -2.60 6.27 14.49
N GLY A 16 -2.30 5.05 14.07
CA GLY A 16 -3.08 4.36 13.04
C GLY A 16 -2.70 4.71 11.60
N GLU A 17 -1.75 5.62 11.39
CA GLU A 17 -1.33 6.03 10.05
C GLU A 17 0.12 5.62 9.81
N ALA A 18 0.37 4.97 8.68
CA ALA A 18 1.71 4.53 8.33
C ALA A 18 2.56 5.69 7.82
N VAL A 19 3.82 5.69 8.22
CA VAL A 19 4.83 6.61 7.69
C VAL A 19 5.94 5.74 7.09
N ILE A 20 6.26 5.99 5.83
CA ILE A 20 7.23 5.20 5.08
C ILE A 20 8.43 6.06 4.73
N LEU A 21 9.63 5.54 5.02
CA LEU A 21 10.89 6.16 4.62
C LEU A 21 11.52 5.34 3.51
N SER A 22 11.79 5.98 2.37
CA SER A 22 12.62 5.39 1.33
C SER A 22 14.08 5.54 1.72
N MET A 23 14.79 4.43 1.86
CA MET A 23 16.21 4.47 2.23
C MET A 23 17.09 4.93 1.07
N ASP A 24 16.60 4.82 -0.17
CA ASP A 24 17.33 5.29 -1.36
C ASP A 24 17.24 6.81 -1.50
N THR A 25 16.04 7.38 -1.44
CA THR A 25 15.82 8.81 -1.69
C THR A 25 15.79 9.63 -0.42
N LYS A 26 15.69 8.98 0.76
CA LYS A 26 15.55 9.64 2.07
C LYS A 26 14.26 10.46 2.16
N VAL A 27 13.28 10.17 1.34
CA VAL A 27 11.98 10.84 1.38
C VAL A 27 11.07 10.14 2.38
N LEU A 28 10.45 10.91 3.26
CA LEU A 28 9.48 10.43 4.24
C LEU A 28 8.09 10.70 3.70
N ARG A 29 7.21 9.69 3.79
CA ARG A 29 5.86 9.78 3.26
C ARG A 29 4.85 9.29 4.29
N GLY A 30 3.91 10.16 4.66
CA GLY A 30 2.77 9.79 5.50
C GLY A 30 1.61 9.29 4.63
N LEU A 31 0.89 8.29 5.12
CA LEU A 31 -0.27 7.73 4.43
C LEU A 31 -1.54 8.04 5.23
N ASN A 32 -2.64 8.28 4.52
CA ASN A 32 -3.95 8.40 5.15
C ASN A 32 -4.43 7.02 5.64
N PRO A 33 -5.56 6.93 6.37
CA PRO A 33 -6.03 5.64 6.92
C PRO A 33 -6.23 4.55 5.87
N VAL A 34 -6.78 4.89 4.71
CA VAL A 34 -7.00 3.90 3.64
C VAL A 34 -5.66 3.42 3.08
N GLY A 35 -4.76 4.35 2.75
CA GLY A 35 -3.42 4.02 2.26
C GLY A 35 -2.63 3.21 3.29
N SER A 36 -2.75 3.55 4.57
CA SER A 36 -2.09 2.83 5.65
C SER A 36 -2.56 1.38 5.73
N ARG A 37 -3.87 1.15 5.55
CA ARG A 37 -4.42 -0.20 5.56
C ARG A 37 -3.96 -1.00 4.35
N ILE A 38 -3.92 -0.39 3.17
CA ILE A 38 -3.39 -1.03 1.95
C ILE A 38 -1.94 -1.44 2.17
N TRP A 39 -1.13 -0.53 2.68
CA TRP A 39 0.28 -0.80 2.98
C TRP A 39 0.43 -1.98 3.93
N GLU A 40 -0.36 -2.01 4.99
CA GLU A 40 -0.34 -3.09 5.98
C GLU A 40 -0.67 -4.44 5.35
N LEU A 41 -1.60 -4.47 4.40
CA LEU A 41 -2.05 -5.69 3.73
C LEU A 41 -1.06 -6.21 2.68
N ILE A 42 -0.10 -5.40 2.25
CA ILE A 42 0.95 -5.82 1.32
C ILE A 42 1.94 -6.70 2.08
N ASP A 43 1.86 -8.01 1.88
CA ASP A 43 2.62 -8.98 2.68
C ASP A 43 3.38 -10.02 1.85
N GLY A 44 3.42 -9.85 0.53
CA GLY A 44 4.07 -10.81 -0.36
C GLY A 44 3.24 -12.05 -0.68
N GLN A 45 2.00 -12.11 -0.19
CA GLN A 45 1.11 -13.26 -0.38
C GLN A 45 -0.27 -12.89 -0.90
N ARG A 46 -0.85 -11.79 -0.42
CA ARG A 46 -2.17 -11.34 -0.86
C ARG A 46 -2.10 -10.72 -2.24
N ALA A 47 -3.04 -11.11 -3.10
CA ALA A 47 -3.21 -10.47 -4.40
C ALA A 47 -3.81 -9.08 -4.23
N VAL A 48 -3.53 -8.17 -5.16
CA VAL A 48 -4.09 -6.81 -5.15
C VAL A 48 -5.62 -6.86 -5.13
N GLU A 49 -6.21 -7.83 -5.82
CA GLU A 49 -7.67 -8.01 -5.87
C GLU A 49 -8.24 -8.34 -4.49
N GLU A 50 -7.52 -9.13 -3.70
CA GLU A 50 -7.92 -9.44 -2.32
C GLU A 50 -7.84 -8.20 -1.43
N ILE A 51 -6.77 -7.42 -1.58
CA ILE A 51 -6.59 -6.17 -0.85
C ILE A 51 -7.75 -5.22 -1.14
N THR A 52 -8.10 -5.08 -2.42
CA THR A 52 -9.21 -4.22 -2.84
C THR A 52 -10.52 -4.66 -2.17
N GLY A 53 -10.79 -5.97 -2.14
CA GLY A 53 -11.99 -6.50 -1.49
C GLY A 53 -12.04 -6.19 0.00
N ILE A 54 -10.91 -6.27 0.68
CA ILE A 54 -10.84 -5.94 2.11
C ILE A 54 -11.10 -4.46 2.33
N ILE A 55 -10.55 -3.59 1.50
CA ILE A 55 -10.77 -2.15 1.58
C ILE A 55 -12.25 -1.81 1.39
N VAL A 56 -12.91 -2.45 0.42
CA VAL A 56 -14.35 -2.24 0.19
C VAL A 56 -15.16 -2.56 1.44
N GLN A 57 -14.81 -3.65 2.12
CA GLN A 57 -15.54 -4.07 3.32
C GLN A 57 -15.27 -3.17 4.52
N GLU A 58 -14.03 -2.74 4.69
CA GLU A 58 -13.64 -2.00 5.90
C GLU A 58 -13.98 -0.51 5.81
N PHE A 59 -13.95 0.08 4.63
CA PHE A 59 -14.11 1.53 4.46
C PHE A 59 -15.40 1.94 3.76
N ASP A 60 -16.28 0.97 3.50
CA ASP A 60 -17.58 1.23 2.87
C ASP A 60 -17.47 2.07 1.58
N VAL A 61 -16.53 1.72 0.73
CA VAL A 61 -16.26 2.38 -0.54
C VAL A 61 -16.87 1.55 -1.66
N ALA A 62 -17.44 2.22 -2.68
CA ALA A 62 -17.97 1.53 -3.85
C ALA A 62 -16.84 0.71 -4.52
N PRO A 63 -17.12 -0.56 -4.92
CA PRO A 63 -16.07 -1.43 -5.47
C PRO A 63 -15.31 -0.84 -6.66
N GLY A 64 -15.98 -0.17 -7.57
CA GLY A 64 -15.34 0.45 -8.73
C GLY A 64 -14.40 1.57 -8.34
N GLN A 65 -14.77 2.39 -7.37
CA GLN A 65 -13.93 3.48 -6.87
C GLN A 65 -12.74 2.92 -6.10
N ALA A 66 -12.98 1.90 -5.26
CA ALA A 66 -11.91 1.25 -4.51
C ALA A 66 -10.85 0.66 -5.44
N ALA A 67 -11.27 0.00 -6.52
CA ALA A 67 -10.34 -0.60 -7.47
C ALA A 67 -9.45 0.47 -8.11
N LYS A 68 -10.01 1.62 -8.50
CA LYS A 68 -9.24 2.71 -9.07
C LYS A 68 -8.27 3.32 -8.07
N ASP A 69 -8.71 3.54 -6.85
CA ASP A 69 -7.89 4.15 -5.81
C ASP A 69 -6.73 3.23 -5.40
N VAL A 70 -7.01 1.94 -5.22
CA VAL A 70 -6.00 0.94 -4.89
C VAL A 70 -4.98 0.85 -6.02
N GLU A 71 -5.43 0.77 -7.26
CA GLU A 71 -4.54 0.67 -8.42
C GLU A 71 -3.63 1.89 -8.53
N ALA A 72 -4.17 3.09 -8.38
CA ALA A 72 -3.39 4.33 -8.46
C ALA A 72 -2.35 4.40 -7.33
N PHE A 73 -2.74 4.01 -6.13
CA PHE A 73 -1.85 4.00 -4.97
C PHE A 73 -0.70 2.99 -5.16
N ILE A 74 -1.02 1.79 -5.61
CA ILE A 74 -0.02 0.75 -5.85
C ILE A 74 0.95 1.16 -6.95
N ARG A 75 0.44 1.77 -8.03
CA ARG A 75 1.32 2.27 -9.09
C ARG A 75 2.29 3.31 -8.57
N ASP A 76 1.82 4.20 -7.72
CA ASP A 76 2.68 5.20 -7.09
C ASP A 76 3.74 4.55 -6.21
N LEU A 77 3.38 3.53 -5.42
CA LEU A 77 4.34 2.80 -4.60
C LEU A 77 5.39 2.08 -5.45
N LEU A 78 4.98 1.47 -6.57
CA LEU A 78 5.89 0.81 -7.50
C LEU A 78 6.86 1.81 -8.14
N ASP A 79 6.35 2.95 -8.58
CA ASP A 79 7.15 3.99 -9.20
C ASP A 79 8.21 4.55 -8.24
N ARG A 80 7.90 4.57 -6.95
CA ARG A 80 8.82 5.07 -5.92
C ARG A 80 9.74 3.97 -5.37
N GLY A 81 9.60 2.75 -5.85
CA GLY A 81 10.42 1.63 -5.40
C GLY A 81 10.15 1.18 -3.97
N LEU A 82 8.97 1.52 -3.42
CA LEU A 82 8.61 1.16 -2.05
C LEU A 82 8.04 -0.25 -1.95
N VAL A 83 7.55 -0.80 -3.05
CA VAL A 83 7.10 -2.18 -3.14
C VAL A 83 7.66 -2.80 -4.41
N THR A 84 7.70 -4.14 -4.43
CA THR A 84 8.14 -4.91 -5.58
C THR A 84 7.08 -5.95 -5.93
N GLN A 85 7.01 -6.32 -7.20
CA GLN A 85 6.11 -7.37 -7.63
C GLN A 85 6.74 -8.72 -7.38
N VAL A 86 5.98 -9.61 -6.72
CA VAL A 86 6.42 -10.99 -6.45
C VAL A 86 6.20 -11.80 -7.73
N PRO A 87 7.21 -12.55 -8.19
CA PRO A 87 7.09 -13.41 -9.38
C PRO A 87 6.00 -14.46 -9.25
#